data_9e04d21b5f73c958037b43d3cc57f110
#
_entry.id   9e04d21b5f73c958037b43d3cc57f110
#
_cell.length_a   1.000
_cell.length_b   1.000
_cell.length_c   1.000
_cell.angle_alpha   90.00
_cell.angle_beta   90.00
_cell.angle_gamma   90.00
#
_symmetry.space_group_name_H-M   'P 1'
#
loop_
_entity.id
_entity.type
_entity.pdbx_description
1 polymer ?
#
loop_
_entity_poly.entity_id
_entity_poly.type
_entity_poly.pdbx_seq_one_letter_code
_entity_poly.pdbx_strand_id
1 'polypeptide(L)'
;MNESVWDARIATWMSSLLVLCGVLAVAGLVLPSPAVEAAPTPGYQAMAAPAKPVRLVVPALKIRAPILPIEVTPQAVLDPPRNPRDVGWWQRSARPGATKGQTVLTGHTVHTGGGVMDRLGKLRKGQLVRVVTPKGTMTYSTTRVVTWSKAELARRAVSIFAQTRPTNRLVLITCSGWTGKDYTSNVVVFAKPLGVREKTAAA
;
A
#
# COMPACT_ATOMS: atom_id res chain seq x y z
N MET A 1 -21.04 73.57 2.83
CA MET A 1 -21.86 72.54 2.10
C MET A 1 -20.95 71.83 1.13
N ASN A 2 -20.68 70.54 1.28
CA ASN A 2 -20.04 69.59 0.34
C ASN A 2 -18.80 68.81 0.82
N GLU A 3 -18.54 68.66 2.13
CA GLU A 3 -17.47 67.74 2.55
C GLU A 3 -17.97 66.34 2.87
N SER A 4 -19.25 66.12 3.18
CA SER A 4 -19.81 64.83 3.62
C SER A 4 -20.02 63.80 2.48
N VAL A 5 -20.05 64.25 1.21
CA VAL A 5 -20.31 63.34 0.07
C VAL A 5 -19.04 62.64 -0.45
N TRP A 6 -17.88 63.24 -0.24
CA TRP A 6 -16.60 62.70 -0.68
C TRP A 6 -16.11 61.56 0.27
N ASP A 7 -16.32 61.69 1.57
CA ASP A 7 -15.92 60.69 2.55
C ASP A 7 -16.72 59.36 2.42
N ALA A 8 -18.02 59.47 2.10
CA ALA A 8 -18.85 58.28 1.89
C ALA A 8 -18.45 57.47 0.66
N ARG A 9 -17.95 58.11 -0.41
CA ARG A 9 -17.51 57.43 -1.64
C ARG A 9 -16.16 56.73 -1.47
N ILE A 10 -15.23 57.35 -0.76
CA ILE A 10 -13.91 56.76 -0.47
C ILE A 10 -14.06 55.54 0.45
N ALA A 11 -14.91 55.62 1.48
CA ALA A 11 -15.19 54.49 2.40
C ALA A 11 -15.80 53.29 1.68
N THR A 12 -16.69 53.52 0.69
CA THR A 12 -17.30 52.44 -0.11
C THR A 12 -16.30 51.74 -1.01
N TRP A 13 -15.37 52.47 -1.62
CA TRP A 13 -14.33 51.89 -2.49
C TRP A 13 -13.27 51.11 -1.70
N MET A 14 -12.87 51.58 -0.53
CA MET A 14 -11.94 50.89 0.34
C MET A 14 -12.56 49.60 0.91
N SER A 15 -13.83 49.58 1.29
CA SER A 15 -14.53 48.39 1.76
C SER A 15 -14.65 47.32 0.65
N SER A 16 -14.92 47.73 -0.59
CA SER A 16 -15.00 46.81 -1.74
C SER A 16 -13.64 46.18 -2.09
N LEU A 17 -12.55 46.95 -1.97
CA LEU A 17 -11.21 46.46 -2.23
C LEU A 17 -10.76 45.45 -1.19
N LEU A 18 -11.09 45.69 0.10
CA LEU A 18 -10.75 44.74 1.20
C LEU A 18 -11.53 43.41 1.08
N VAL A 19 -12.80 43.46 0.66
CA VAL A 19 -13.59 42.24 0.42
C VAL A 19 -13.03 41.45 -0.77
N LEU A 20 -12.62 42.12 -1.85
CA LEU A 20 -12.03 41.45 -3.01
C LEU A 20 -10.67 40.78 -2.69
N CYS A 21 -9.81 41.46 -1.88
CA CYS A 21 -8.56 40.89 -1.40
C CYS A 21 -8.80 39.70 -0.45
N GLY A 22 -9.82 39.77 0.40
CA GLY A 22 -10.20 38.66 1.29
C GLY A 22 -10.67 37.40 0.53
N VAL A 23 -11.49 37.58 -0.51
CA VAL A 23 -11.96 36.46 -1.35
C VAL A 23 -10.82 35.82 -2.14
N LEU A 24 -9.87 36.60 -2.64
CA LEU A 24 -8.69 36.06 -3.35
C LEU A 24 -7.74 35.31 -2.40
N ALA A 25 -7.60 35.76 -1.14
CA ALA A 25 -6.79 35.06 -0.14
C ALA A 25 -7.41 33.70 0.29
N VAL A 26 -8.74 33.62 0.40
CA VAL A 26 -9.44 32.37 0.72
C VAL A 26 -9.44 31.40 -0.45
N ALA A 27 -9.55 31.89 -1.69
CA ALA A 27 -9.47 31.05 -2.89
C ALA A 27 -8.06 30.45 -3.10
N GLY A 28 -7.00 31.15 -2.67
CA GLY A 28 -5.62 30.64 -2.75
C GLY A 28 -5.31 29.50 -1.74
N LEU A 29 -6.12 29.33 -0.70
CA LEU A 29 -5.94 28.30 0.35
C LEU A 29 -6.59 26.95 0.00
N VAL A 30 -7.36 26.85 -1.08
CA VAL A 30 -8.13 25.64 -1.46
C VAL A 30 -7.56 24.94 -2.70
N LEU A 31 -6.40 25.35 -3.21
CA LEU A 31 -5.74 24.58 -4.26
C LEU A 31 -5.20 23.28 -3.65
N PRO A 32 -5.68 22.12 -4.10
CA PRO A 32 -5.10 20.85 -3.65
C PRO A 32 -3.62 20.86 -4.02
N SER A 33 -2.75 20.73 -3.02
CA SER A 33 -1.32 20.55 -3.28
C SER A 33 -1.15 19.42 -4.30
N PRO A 34 -0.37 19.59 -5.38
CA PRO A 34 -0.10 18.50 -6.30
C PRO A 34 0.43 17.33 -5.48
N ALA A 35 -0.15 16.15 -5.69
CA ALA A 35 0.35 14.94 -5.07
C ALA A 35 1.83 14.83 -5.44
N VAL A 36 2.72 14.94 -4.45
CA VAL A 36 4.16 14.75 -4.65
C VAL A 36 4.33 13.30 -5.08
N GLU A 37 4.41 13.09 -6.38
CA GLU A 37 4.76 11.80 -6.94
C GLU A 37 6.19 11.50 -6.48
N ALA A 38 6.35 10.45 -5.67
CA ALA A 38 7.65 10.09 -5.15
C ALA A 38 8.60 9.85 -6.33
N ALA A 39 9.74 10.54 -6.34
CA ALA A 39 10.76 10.40 -7.38
C ALA A 39 11.08 8.92 -7.61
N PRO A 40 11.22 8.48 -8.87
CA PRO A 40 11.52 7.10 -9.20
C PRO A 40 12.83 6.66 -8.52
N THR A 41 12.83 5.47 -7.93
CA THR A 41 14.04 4.88 -7.36
C THR A 41 15.00 4.55 -8.50
N PRO A 42 16.29 4.95 -8.45
CA PRO A 42 17.26 4.66 -9.51
C PRO A 42 17.24 3.18 -9.93
N GLY A 43 17.22 2.90 -11.23
CA GLY A 43 17.13 1.55 -11.80
C GLY A 43 15.74 0.91 -11.76
N TYR A 44 14.72 1.69 -11.40
CA TYR A 44 13.32 1.26 -11.43
C TYR A 44 12.44 2.31 -12.10
N GLN A 45 11.46 1.84 -12.86
CA GLN A 45 10.45 2.66 -13.51
C GLN A 45 9.05 2.27 -13.05
N ALA A 46 8.08 3.17 -13.23
CA ALA A 46 6.68 2.84 -12.95
C ALA A 46 6.22 1.66 -13.83
N MET A 47 5.35 0.83 -13.29
CA MET A 47 4.70 -0.20 -14.11
C MET A 47 3.73 0.45 -15.07
N ALA A 48 3.76 0.07 -16.35
CA ALA A 48 2.92 0.66 -17.40
C ALA A 48 1.42 0.61 -17.09
N ALA A 49 0.96 -0.47 -16.43
CA ALA A 49 -0.42 -0.60 -15.96
C ALA A 49 -0.52 -1.60 -14.80
N PRO A 50 -1.38 -1.35 -13.79
CA PRO A 50 -1.64 -2.31 -12.73
C PRO A 50 -2.22 -3.62 -13.28
N ALA A 51 -1.71 -4.76 -12.81
CA ALA A 51 -2.14 -6.07 -13.31
C ALA A 51 -2.31 -7.09 -12.19
N LYS A 52 -3.12 -8.13 -12.44
CA LYS A 52 -3.33 -9.23 -11.48
C LYS A 52 -1.99 -9.92 -11.18
N PRO A 53 -1.67 -10.18 -9.90
CA PRO A 53 -0.47 -10.92 -9.54
C PRO A 53 -0.62 -12.39 -9.93
N VAL A 54 0.49 -13.01 -10.37
CA VAL A 54 0.51 -14.44 -10.75
C VAL A 54 1.57 -15.24 -9.98
N ARG A 55 2.60 -14.57 -9.45
CA ARG A 55 3.66 -15.25 -8.67
C ARG A 55 4.30 -14.32 -7.66
N LEU A 56 4.54 -14.84 -6.44
CA LEU A 56 5.36 -14.20 -5.41
C LEU A 56 6.78 -14.75 -5.47
N VAL A 57 7.77 -13.86 -5.41
CA VAL A 57 9.19 -14.22 -5.30
C VAL A 57 9.82 -13.40 -4.17
N VAL A 58 10.36 -14.11 -3.16
CA VAL A 58 11.09 -13.48 -2.04
C VAL A 58 12.47 -14.17 -1.96
N PRO A 59 13.50 -13.61 -2.62
CA PRO A 59 14.81 -14.29 -2.75
C PRO A 59 15.44 -14.61 -1.41
N ALA A 60 15.41 -13.70 -0.44
CA ALA A 60 15.99 -13.87 0.89
C ALA A 60 15.38 -15.06 1.67
N LEU A 61 14.17 -15.46 1.35
CA LEU A 61 13.47 -16.59 1.98
C LEU A 61 13.37 -17.81 1.06
N LYS A 62 13.90 -17.72 -0.17
CA LYS A 62 13.78 -18.74 -1.23
C LYS A 62 12.32 -19.06 -1.59
N ILE A 63 11.40 -18.07 -1.44
CA ILE A 63 10.01 -18.23 -1.84
C ILE A 63 9.88 -17.97 -3.34
N ARG A 64 9.19 -18.91 -4.03
CA ARG A 64 8.75 -18.79 -5.41
C ARG A 64 7.44 -19.57 -5.54
N ALA A 65 6.31 -18.89 -5.44
CA ALA A 65 5.00 -19.50 -5.31
C ALA A 65 3.96 -18.87 -6.24
N PRO A 66 3.01 -19.63 -6.80
CA PRO A 66 1.89 -19.09 -7.54
C PRO A 66 1.00 -18.25 -6.61
N ILE A 67 0.33 -17.26 -7.20
CA ILE A 67 -0.65 -16.44 -6.51
C ILE A 67 -2.03 -16.72 -7.10
N LEU A 68 -2.96 -17.06 -6.24
CA LEU A 68 -4.37 -17.29 -6.58
C LEU A 68 -5.25 -16.16 -6.04
N PRO A 69 -6.30 -15.76 -6.76
CA PRO A 69 -7.27 -14.80 -6.23
C PRO A 69 -8.07 -15.45 -5.10
N ILE A 70 -8.26 -14.71 -4.02
CA ILE A 70 -9.10 -15.11 -2.88
C ILE A 70 -10.01 -13.96 -2.47
N GLU A 71 -11.06 -14.29 -1.73
CA GLU A 71 -11.97 -13.33 -1.10
C GLU A 71 -11.94 -13.46 0.42
N VAL A 72 -12.43 -12.43 1.07
CA VAL A 72 -12.72 -12.47 2.51
C VAL A 72 -13.99 -13.30 2.71
N THR A 73 -13.96 -14.23 3.66
CA THR A 73 -15.13 -15.04 4.01
C THR A 73 -16.23 -14.17 4.64
N PRO A 74 -17.50 -14.67 4.71
CA PRO A 74 -18.57 -13.98 5.44
C PRO A 74 -18.22 -13.66 6.91
N GLN A 75 -17.32 -14.44 7.52
CA GLN A 75 -16.82 -14.23 8.88
C GLN A 75 -15.67 -13.21 8.96
N ALA A 76 -15.45 -12.43 7.89
CA ALA A 76 -14.39 -11.44 7.76
C ALA A 76 -12.95 -12.01 7.90
N VAL A 77 -12.76 -13.26 7.50
CA VAL A 77 -11.45 -13.91 7.49
C VAL A 77 -10.89 -13.96 6.07
N LEU A 78 -9.62 -13.63 5.90
CA LEU A 78 -8.88 -13.77 4.65
C LEU A 78 -8.11 -15.08 4.68
N ASP A 79 -8.78 -16.18 4.27
CA ASP A 79 -8.17 -17.51 4.24
C ASP A 79 -7.21 -17.66 3.06
N PRO A 80 -6.00 -18.21 3.26
CA PRO A 80 -5.11 -18.60 2.18
C PRO A 80 -5.71 -19.75 1.35
N PRO A 81 -5.18 -19.98 0.12
CA PRO A 81 -5.55 -21.15 -0.68
C PRO A 81 -5.33 -22.46 0.09
N ARG A 82 -6.14 -23.51 -0.22
CA ARG A 82 -6.04 -24.81 0.46
C ARG A 82 -4.65 -25.46 0.37
N ASN A 83 -3.98 -25.30 -0.78
CA ASN A 83 -2.62 -25.81 -0.93
C ASN A 83 -1.66 -24.89 -0.13
N PRO A 84 -0.92 -25.40 0.87
CA PRO A 84 -0.05 -24.60 1.72
C PRO A 84 1.14 -23.98 0.98
N ARG A 85 1.42 -24.39 -0.24
CA ARG A 85 2.48 -23.84 -1.09
C ARG A 85 2.03 -22.66 -1.94
N ASP A 86 0.74 -22.35 -1.98
CA ASP A 86 0.18 -21.27 -2.78
C ASP A 86 -0.02 -20.00 -1.92
N VAL A 87 -0.02 -18.88 -2.61
CA VAL A 87 -0.27 -17.56 -2.01
C VAL A 87 -1.64 -17.07 -2.47
N GLY A 88 -2.42 -16.52 -1.55
CA GLY A 88 -3.68 -15.87 -1.85
C GLY A 88 -3.49 -14.37 -2.06
N TRP A 89 -4.13 -13.83 -3.08
CA TRP A 89 -4.27 -12.40 -3.29
C TRP A 89 -5.73 -12.00 -3.06
N TRP A 90 -5.96 -11.12 -2.09
CA TRP A 90 -7.29 -10.54 -1.93
C TRP A 90 -7.65 -9.68 -3.15
N GLN A 91 -8.57 -10.19 -3.98
CA GLN A 91 -8.81 -9.63 -5.32
C GLN A 91 -9.48 -8.24 -5.29
N ARG A 92 -10.07 -7.83 -4.15
CA ARG A 92 -10.56 -6.46 -3.94
C ARG A 92 -9.47 -5.50 -3.50
N SER A 93 -8.27 -5.99 -3.23
CA SER A 93 -7.12 -5.15 -2.93
C SER A 93 -6.48 -4.59 -4.21
N ALA A 94 -5.70 -3.52 -4.04
CA ALA A 94 -5.01 -2.90 -5.17
C ALA A 94 -4.15 -3.93 -5.92
N ARG A 95 -4.12 -3.81 -7.24
CA ARG A 95 -3.23 -4.61 -8.09
C ARG A 95 -1.79 -4.09 -7.98
N PRO A 96 -0.77 -4.96 -8.08
CA PRO A 96 0.62 -4.52 -8.24
C PRO A 96 0.74 -3.50 -9.36
N GLY A 97 1.49 -2.42 -9.11
CA GLY A 97 1.62 -1.30 -10.03
C GLY A 97 0.57 -0.18 -9.88
N ALA A 98 -0.45 -0.37 -9.05
CA ALA A 98 -1.38 0.71 -8.70
C ALA A 98 -0.65 1.82 -7.94
N THR A 99 -1.06 3.06 -8.15
CA THR A 99 -0.49 4.23 -7.45
C THR A 99 -1.03 4.38 -6.02
N LYS A 100 -2.24 3.89 -5.76
CA LYS A 100 -2.96 4.00 -4.48
C LYS A 100 -3.35 2.63 -3.93
N GLY A 101 -3.75 2.59 -2.66
CA GLY A 101 -4.26 1.39 -2.00
C GLY A 101 -3.17 0.45 -1.50
N GLN A 102 -3.49 -0.80 -1.32
CA GLN A 102 -2.59 -1.83 -0.82
C GLN A 102 -2.80 -3.14 -1.58
N THR A 103 -1.73 -3.76 -2.03
CA THR A 103 -1.77 -5.15 -2.52
C THR A 103 -1.65 -6.07 -1.31
N VAL A 104 -2.67 -6.87 -1.02
CA VAL A 104 -2.71 -7.74 0.16
C VAL A 104 -2.57 -9.20 -0.27
N LEU A 105 -1.53 -9.85 0.23
CA LEU A 105 -1.25 -11.26 -0.01
C LEU A 105 -1.20 -12.02 1.31
N THR A 106 -1.71 -13.25 1.32
CA THR A 106 -1.63 -14.16 2.47
C THR A 106 -1.14 -15.55 2.04
N GLY A 107 -0.58 -16.31 2.97
CA GLY A 107 -0.14 -17.67 2.73
C GLY A 107 -0.02 -18.43 4.04
N HIS A 108 0.05 -19.74 3.95
CA HIS A 108 0.14 -20.59 5.14
C HIS A 108 1.50 -20.55 5.81
N THR A 109 1.45 -20.60 7.14
CA THR A 109 2.50 -21.15 8.01
C THR A 109 2.02 -22.51 8.52
N VAL A 110 2.87 -23.52 8.38
CA VAL A 110 2.61 -24.90 8.83
C VAL A 110 3.63 -25.24 9.90
N HIS A 111 3.19 -25.60 11.11
CA HIS A 111 4.08 -25.83 12.27
C HIS A 111 5.07 -26.99 12.03
N THR A 112 4.69 -27.99 11.23
CA THR A 112 5.56 -29.09 10.80
C THR A 112 6.40 -28.75 9.56
N GLY A 113 6.24 -27.55 9.01
CA GLY A 113 6.91 -27.12 7.77
C GLY A 113 6.09 -27.36 6.51
N GLY A 114 6.52 -26.76 5.41
CA GLY A 114 5.89 -26.88 4.09
C GLY A 114 4.94 -25.75 3.73
N GLY A 115 4.66 -24.84 4.65
CA GLY A 115 3.92 -23.62 4.37
C GLY A 115 4.76 -22.59 3.61
N VAL A 116 4.19 -21.98 2.59
CA VAL A 116 4.88 -21.02 1.71
C VAL A 116 5.44 -19.83 2.50
N MET A 117 4.84 -19.48 3.61
CA MET A 117 5.21 -18.33 4.45
C MET A 117 5.80 -18.70 5.82
N ASP A 118 6.20 -19.96 6.06
CA ASP A 118 6.79 -20.43 7.33
C ASP A 118 7.92 -19.53 7.84
N ARG A 119 8.67 -18.93 6.93
CA ARG A 119 9.85 -18.12 7.24
C ARG A 119 9.62 -16.62 7.10
N LEU A 120 8.36 -16.16 6.89
CA LEU A 120 8.06 -14.76 6.61
C LEU A 120 8.60 -13.81 7.68
N GLY A 121 8.53 -14.19 8.95
CA GLY A 121 9.08 -13.42 10.07
C GLY A 121 10.60 -13.22 10.07
N LYS A 122 11.33 -13.98 9.23
CA LYS A 122 12.78 -13.80 9.06
C LYS A 122 13.15 -12.73 8.04
N LEU A 123 12.17 -12.16 7.32
CA LEU A 123 12.41 -11.07 6.40
C LEU A 123 12.88 -9.82 7.15
N ARG A 124 13.80 -9.06 6.56
CA ARG A 124 14.38 -7.87 7.15
C ARG A 124 14.09 -6.63 6.33
N LYS A 125 14.09 -5.47 6.96
CA LYS A 125 13.99 -4.15 6.28
C LYS A 125 15.01 -4.06 5.14
N GLY A 126 14.59 -3.53 3.99
CA GLY A 126 15.41 -3.40 2.78
C GLY A 126 15.39 -4.62 1.87
N GLN A 127 15.05 -5.82 2.37
CA GLN A 127 14.99 -7.01 1.52
C GLN A 127 13.86 -6.92 0.50
N LEU A 128 14.11 -7.49 -0.68
CA LEU A 128 13.20 -7.34 -1.82
C LEU A 128 12.13 -8.42 -1.84
N VAL A 129 10.94 -7.97 -2.17
CA VAL A 129 9.78 -8.80 -2.53
C VAL A 129 9.39 -8.46 -3.94
N ARG A 130 9.20 -9.47 -4.80
CA ARG A 130 8.80 -9.30 -6.20
C ARG A 130 7.46 -9.96 -6.42
N VAL A 131 6.58 -9.23 -7.08
CA VAL A 131 5.28 -9.73 -7.51
C VAL A 131 5.24 -9.72 -9.03
N VAL A 132 5.23 -10.92 -9.61
CA VAL A 132 5.17 -11.11 -11.07
C VAL A 132 3.73 -10.93 -11.52
N THR A 133 3.54 -10.20 -12.60
CA THR A 133 2.27 -10.00 -13.29
C THR A 133 2.45 -10.18 -14.80
N PRO A 134 1.37 -10.31 -15.60
CA PRO A 134 1.48 -10.32 -17.07
C PRO A 134 2.05 -9.02 -17.67
N LYS A 135 2.04 -7.91 -16.91
CA LYS A 135 2.52 -6.59 -17.35
C LYS A 135 3.93 -6.24 -16.84
N GLY A 136 4.59 -7.17 -16.14
CA GLY A 136 5.92 -6.98 -15.60
C GLY A 136 6.05 -7.45 -14.16
N THR A 137 7.26 -7.36 -13.61
CA THR A 137 7.55 -7.76 -12.23
C THR A 137 7.69 -6.52 -11.35
N MET A 138 6.67 -6.29 -10.53
CA MET A 138 6.71 -5.22 -9.54
C MET A 138 7.62 -5.59 -8.39
N THR A 139 8.61 -4.75 -8.10
CA THR A 139 9.54 -4.92 -6.98
C THR A 139 9.16 -4.01 -5.84
N TYR A 140 9.24 -4.54 -4.63
CA TYR A 140 8.99 -3.84 -3.37
C TYR A 140 10.18 -4.01 -2.45
N SER A 141 10.46 -2.99 -1.63
CA SER A 141 11.44 -3.05 -0.54
C SER A 141 10.72 -3.15 0.79
N THR A 142 11.04 -4.17 1.59
CA THR A 142 10.47 -4.36 2.93
C THR A 142 10.77 -3.15 3.80
N THR A 143 9.75 -2.58 4.41
CA THR A 143 9.88 -1.43 5.32
C THR A 143 9.73 -1.83 6.77
N ARG A 144 8.88 -2.82 7.05
CA ARG A 144 8.56 -3.26 8.41
C ARG A 144 8.13 -4.72 8.42
N VAL A 145 8.59 -5.45 9.44
CA VAL A 145 8.13 -6.80 9.79
C VAL A 145 7.70 -6.76 11.23
N VAL A 146 6.49 -7.22 11.53
CA VAL A 146 5.92 -7.23 12.88
C VAL A 146 5.16 -8.53 13.12
N THR A 147 5.12 -8.94 14.38
CA THR A 147 4.24 -10.01 14.85
C THR A 147 3.19 -9.38 15.75
N TRP A 148 1.94 -9.62 15.43
CA TRP A 148 0.79 -9.16 16.22
C TRP A 148 -0.06 -10.35 16.68
N SER A 149 -0.61 -10.26 17.89
CA SER A 149 -1.68 -11.16 18.30
C SER A 149 -2.90 -11.02 17.37
N LYS A 150 -3.76 -12.04 17.34
CA LYS A 150 -5.02 -11.97 16.56
C LYS A 150 -5.85 -10.73 16.94
N ALA A 151 -5.92 -10.40 18.23
CA ALA A 151 -6.64 -9.21 18.71
C ALA A 151 -6.01 -7.89 18.22
N GLU A 152 -4.67 -7.79 18.22
CA GLU A 152 -3.99 -6.62 17.67
C GLU A 152 -4.17 -6.50 16.16
N LEU A 153 -4.11 -7.60 15.43
CA LEU A 153 -4.38 -7.62 13.98
C LEU A 153 -5.81 -7.12 13.70
N ALA A 154 -6.80 -7.59 14.45
CA ALA A 154 -8.19 -7.17 14.32
C ALA A 154 -8.36 -5.66 14.56
N ARG A 155 -7.76 -5.10 15.63
CA ARG A 155 -7.78 -3.65 15.88
C ARG A 155 -7.13 -2.83 14.76
N ARG A 156 -6.20 -3.40 14.01
CA ARG A 156 -5.48 -2.76 12.91
C ARG A 156 -6.06 -3.10 11.53
N ALA A 157 -7.14 -3.87 11.47
CA ALA A 157 -7.71 -4.37 10.22
C ALA A 157 -7.99 -3.24 9.21
N VAL A 158 -8.60 -2.13 9.66
CA VAL A 158 -8.85 -0.98 8.78
C VAL A 158 -7.56 -0.49 8.14
N SER A 159 -6.48 -0.29 8.89
CA SER A 159 -5.22 0.21 8.33
C SER A 159 -4.52 -0.78 7.41
N ILE A 160 -4.77 -2.09 7.58
CA ILE A 160 -4.15 -3.16 6.79
C ILE A 160 -4.94 -3.43 5.50
N PHE A 161 -6.27 -3.31 5.55
CA PHE A 161 -7.15 -3.66 4.44
C PHE A 161 -7.72 -2.44 3.69
N ALA A 162 -7.65 -1.22 4.25
CA ALA A 162 -8.15 -0.01 3.59
C ALA A 162 -7.47 0.23 2.24
N GLN A 163 -8.29 0.50 1.22
CA GLN A 163 -7.82 0.78 -0.15
C GLN A 163 -7.74 2.29 -0.45
N THR A 164 -8.02 3.14 0.53
CA THR A 164 -8.00 4.61 0.43
C THR A 164 -6.60 5.24 0.61
N ARG A 165 -5.55 4.43 0.78
CA ARG A 165 -4.19 4.95 0.94
C ARG A 165 -3.76 5.79 -0.27
N PRO A 166 -3.16 6.96 -0.06
CA PRO A 166 -2.72 7.84 -1.15
C PRO A 166 -1.54 7.26 -1.96
N THR A 167 -0.77 6.36 -1.35
CA THR A 167 0.36 5.67 -1.99
C THR A 167 0.20 4.17 -1.87
N ASN A 168 0.57 3.42 -2.92
CA ASN A 168 0.53 1.96 -2.87
C ASN A 168 1.54 1.39 -1.88
N ARG A 169 1.24 0.22 -1.33
CA ARG A 169 2.18 -0.66 -0.62
C ARG A 169 1.78 -2.12 -0.79
N LEU A 170 2.74 -3.01 -0.55
CA LEU A 170 2.48 -4.43 -0.42
C LEU A 170 2.35 -4.81 1.05
N VAL A 171 1.39 -5.68 1.35
CA VAL A 171 1.19 -6.30 2.66
C VAL A 171 1.22 -7.81 2.49
N LEU A 172 2.09 -8.51 3.24
CA LEU A 172 2.10 -9.97 3.34
C LEU A 172 1.67 -10.36 4.74
N ILE A 173 0.81 -11.37 4.86
CA ILE A 173 0.26 -11.82 6.14
C ILE A 173 0.34 -13.34 6.23
N THR A 174 0.77 -13.87 7.38
CA THR A 174 0.72 -15.29 7.68
C THR A 174 0.50 -15.54 9.16
N CYS A 175 0.12 -16.76 9.53
CA CYS A 175 -0.02 -17.17 10.92
C CYS A 175 1.35 -17.33 11.61
N SER A 176 1.37 -17.22 12.95
CA SER A 176 2.54 -17.46 13.79
C SER A 176 2.13 -17.78 15.23
N GLY A 177 3.11 -18.17 16.09
CA GLY A 177 2.84 -18.45 17.49
C GLY A 177 2.03 -19.73 17.68
N TRP A 178 2.53 -20.87 17.16
CA TRP A 178 1.91 -22.16 17.35
C TRP A 178 2.02 -22.61 18.82
N THR A 179 0.89 -23.00 19.41
CA THR A 179 0.77 -23.39 20.83
C THR A 179 0.71 -24.90 21.04
N GLY A 180 0.80 -25.71 20.01
CA GLY A 180 0.49 -27.14 20.02
C GLY A 180 -0.94 -27.45 19.53
N LYS A 181 -1.82 -26.43 19.50
CA LYS A 181 -3.21 -26.55 19.06
C LYS A 181 -3.57 -25.53 17.98
N ASP A 182 -3.24 -24.26 18.21
CA ASP A 182 -3.66 -23.13 17.37
C ASP A 182 -2.53 -22.12 17.20
N TYR A 183 -2.64 -21.30 16.15
CA TYR A 183 -1.82 -20.10 15.99
C TYR A 183 -2.44 -18.92 16.72
N THR A 184 -1.67 -18.23 17.55
CA THR A 184 -2.13 -17.11 18.40
C THR A 184 -1.83 -15.74 17.82
N SER A 185 -0.97 -15.68 16.81
CA SER A 185 -0.43 -14.45 16.26
C SER A 185 -0.33 -14.49 14.74
N ASN A 186 -0.01 -13.34 14.16
CA ASN A 186 0.26 -13.21 12.73
C ASN A 186 1.55 -12.41 12.51
N VAL A 187 2.36 -12.85 11.56
CA VAL A 187 3.43 -12.02 10.99
C VAL A 187 2.84 -11.16 9.88
N VAL A 188 3.10 -9.87 9.95
CA VAL A 188 2.70 -8.89 8.94
C VAL A 188 3.94 -8.17 8.41
N VAL A 189 4.13 -8.20 7.10
CA VAL A 189 5.20 -7.52 6.40
C VAL A 189 4.62 -6.38 5.58
N PHE A 190 5.21 -5.21 5.71
CA PHE A 190 4.91 -4.04 4.89
C PHE A 190 6.10 -3.75 3.97
N ALA A 191 5.82 -3.49 2.70
CA ALA A 191 6.86 -3.14 1.74
C ALA A 191 6.40 -1.99 0.82
N LYS A 192 7.31 -1.04 0.58
CA LYS A 192 7.08 0.08 -0.34
C LYS A 192 7.41 -0.32 -1.77
N PRO A 193 6.67 0.19 -2.78
CA PRO A 193 6.98 -0.07 -4.17
C PRO A 193 8.31 0.61 -4.56
N LEU A 194 9.11 -0.08 -5.36
CA LEU A 194 10.25 0.47 -6.08
C LEU A 194 9.90 0.68 -7.56
N GLY A 195 9.13 -0.22 -8.15
CA GLY A 195 8.79 -0.23 -9.56
C GLY A 195 9.15 -1.53 -10.26
N VAL A 196 9.15 -1.48 -11.57
CA VAL A 196 9.68 -2.51 -12.47
C VAL A 196 11.14 -2.19 -12.74
N ARG A 197 12.02 -3.17 -12.58
CA ARG A 197 13.44 -2.97 -12.85
C ARG A 197 13.65 -2.62 -14.33
N GLU A 198 14.39 -1.56 -14.57
CA GLU A 198 14.81 -1.19 -15.92
C GLU A 198 15.64 -2.30 -16.53
N LYS A 199 15.41 -2.59 -17.81
CA LYS A 199 16.32 -3.45 -18.56
C LYS A 199 17.60 -2.67 -18.75
N THR A 200 18.70 -3.11 -18.15
CA THR A 200 20.03 -2.60 -18.52
C THR A 200 20.19 -2.92 -20.01
N ALA A 201 20.39 -1.90 -20.85
CA ALA A 201 20.80 -2.15 -22.22
C ALA A 201 22.08 -2.99 -22.13
N ALA A 202 22.08 -4.14 -22.76
CA ALA A 202 23.29 -4.93 -22.91
C ALA A 202 24.22 -4.08 -23.77
N ALA A 203 25.38 -3.71 -23.21
CA ALA A 203 26.46 -3.06 -23.91
C ALA A 203 27.10 -4.05 -24.88
#